data_06e10827b520b61456a5744d2cf46d9e
#
_entry.id   06e10827b520b61456a5744d2cf46d9e
#
_cell.length_a   1.000
_cell.length_b   1.000
_cell.length_c   1.000
_cell.angle_alpha   90.00
_cell.angle_beta   90.00
_cell.angle_gamma   90.00
#
_symmetry.space_group_name_H-M   'P 1'
#
loop_
_entity.id
_entity.type
_entity.pdbx_description
1 polymer ?
#
loop_
_entity_poly.entity_id
_entity_poly.type
_entity_poly.pdbx_seq_one_letter_code
_entity_poly.pdbx_strand_id
1 'polypeptide(L)'
;MATVAVIPARYASSRFPGKPLARQTGKYLIQHVYESVGRCGKIDRVIVATDDQRIVEAVESFKGEAQLTRADHRSGTARVGEVAAKLSLQDDDLIINVQGDEPEIATEALDGLITRMREKGDSCGIGTLAAPFDDSGPRAGPSSPRDPNCVKVVVDVNGQALYFSRSPIPYLRATNGEVDCPSRWLLHLGVYAFRANVLRELTSNDGGPPSPLEEAESLEQLRWLEYGFPVIVVRVGHPFVGIDTPEDYAAFVERAATGAKRVGQGQSKAP
;
A
#
# COMPACT_ATOMS: atom_id res chain seq x y z
N MET A 1 0.48 22.96 -0.06
CA MET A 1 0.06 21.53 0.09
C MET A 1 1.32 20.71 0.19
N ALA A 2 1.70 20.36 1.41
CA ALA A 2 2.81 19.44 1.69
C ALA A 2 2.39 17.98 1.47
N THR A 3 3.36 17.12 1.20
CA THR A 3 3.13 15.68 1.07
C THR A 3 4.11 14.93 1.94
N VAL A 4 3.61 14.22 2.95
CA VAL A 4 4.41 13.45 3.89
C VAL A 4 4.13 11.97 3.69
N ALA A 5 5.16 11.18 3.44
CA ALA A 5 5.05 9.74 3.45
C ALA A 5 5.32 9.19 4.86
N VAL A 6 4.44 8.31 5.33
CA VAL A 6 4.60 7.60 6.60
C VAL A 6 4.62 6.11 6.31
N ILE A 7 5.67 5.44 6.80
CA ILE A 7 5.90 4.01 6.60
C ILE A 7 5.70 3.29 7.93
N PRO A 8 4.52 2.69 8.17
CA PRO A 8 4.32 1.91 9.38
C PRO A 8 5.18 0.63 9.35
N ALA A 9 5.92 0.40 10.43
CA ALA A 9 6.78 -0.75 10.58
C ALA A 9 6.66 -1.35 11.99
N ARG A 10 6.40 -2.66 12.07
CA ARG A 10 6.34 -3.40 13.34
C ARG A 10 7.42 -4.47 13.37
N TYR A 11 8.04 -4.65 14.55
CA TYR A 11 8.97 -5.76 14.74
C TYR A 11 8.22 -7.11 14.82
N ALA A 12 7.08 -7.11 15.49
CA ALA A 12 6.25 -8.30 15.68
C ALA A 12 5.46 -8.60 14.39
N SER A 13 5.98 -9.52 13.59
CA SER A 13 5.31 -10.14 12.45
C SER A 13 5.24 -11.64 12.69
N SER A 14 4.07 -12.26 12.55
CA SER A 14 3.90 -13.69 12.81
C SER A 14 4.60 -14.56 11.78
N ARG A 15 4.62 -14.15 10.51
CA ARG A 15 5.23 -14.89 9.39
C ARG A 15 6.74 -14.65 9.26
N PHE A 16 7.21 -13.47 9.60
CA PHE A 16 8.61 -13.08 9.50
C PHE A 16 8.98 -12.07 10.61
N PRO A 17 9.26 -12.55 11.86
CA PRO A 17 9.65 -11.68 12.97
C PRO A 17 10.90 -10.87 12.66
N GLY A 18 10.90 -9.58 13.00
CA GLY A 18 12.02 -8.69 12.73
C GLY A 18 12.22 -8.31 11.25
N LYS A 19 11.25 -8.60 10.38
CA LYS A 19 11.29 -8.32 8.96
C LYS A 19 11.87 -6.95 8.58
N PRO A 20 11.49 -5.82 9.19
CA PRO A 20 12.04 -4.50 8.85
C PRO A 20 13.57 -4.40 9.02
N LEU A 21 14.13 -5.20 9.92
CA LEU A 21 15.57 -5.22 10.25
C LEU A 21 16.36 -6.26 9.47
N ALA A 22 15.73 -7.06 8.58
CA ALA A 22 16.43 -7.99 7.70
C ALA A 22 17.43 -7.25 6.81
N ARG A 23 18.71 -7.75 6.74
CA ARG A 23 19.83 -6.98 6.17
C ARG A 23 20.72 -7.77 5.22
N GLN A 24 20.24 -8.83 4.59
CA GLN A 24 21.08 -9.68 3.72
C GLN A 24 21.56 -8.97 2.44
N THR A 25 20.93 -7.88 2.02
CA THR A 25 21.38 -7.02 0.92
C THR A 25 22.49 -6.03 1.32
N GLY A 26 22.91 -6.00 2.59
CA GLY A 26 23.78 -4.95 3.16
C GLY A 26 23.00 -3.73 3.68
N LYS A 27 21.72 -3.56 3.31
CA LYS A 27 20.78 -2.55 3.81
C LYS A 27 19.64 -3.22 4.54
N TYR A 28 19.04 -2.53 5.54
CA TYR A 28 17.80 -2.99 6.15
C TYR A 28 16.65 -3.01 5.14
N LEU A 29 15.70 -3.92 5.29
CA LEU A 29 14.50 -3.93 4.44
C LEU A 29 13.76 -2.58 4.52
N ILE A 30 13.58 -2.05 5.71
CA ILE A 30 12.94 -0.73 5.89
C ILE A 30 13.74 0.41 5.23
N GLN A 31 15.07 0.28 5.12
CA GLN A 31 15.90 1.24 4.41
C GLN A 31 15.62 1.23 2.90
N HIS A 32 15.42 0.05 2.30
CA HIS A 32 15.03 -0.05 0.90
C HIS A 32 13.70 0.64 0.62
N VAL A 33 12.68 0.42 1.50
CA VAL A 33 11.38 1.10 1.38
C VAL A 33 11.55 2.61 1.53
N TYR A 34 12.25 3.06 2.57
CA TYR A 34 12.49 4.48 2.84
C TYR A 34 13.15 5.19 1.65
N GLU A 35 14.22 4.60 1.11
CA GLU A 35 14.93 5.15 -0.05
C GLU A 35 14.09 5.12 -1.33
N SER A 36 13.25 4.07 -1.53
CA SER A 36 12.34 4.00 -2.68
C SER A 36 11.30 5.10 -2.64
N VAL A 37 10.67 5.30 -1.50
CA VAL A 37 9.69 6.37 -1.27
C VAL A 37 10.34 7.75 -1.40
N GLY A 38 11.53 7.94 -0.83
CA GLY A 38 12.27 9.20 -0.87
C GLY A 38 12.75 9.63 -2.27
N ARG A 39 12.73 8.71 -3.26
CA ARG A 39 13.01 9.08 -4.66
C ARG A 39 11.85 9.78 -5.38
N CYS A 40 10.64 9.74 -4.82
CA CYS A 40 9.49 10.44 -5.37
C CYS A 40 9.61 11.95 -5.13
N GLY A 41 9.82 12.73 -6.19
CA GLY A 41 10.05 14.17 -6.11
C GLY A 41 8.85 15.00 -5.63
N LYS A 42 7.68 14.37 -5.43
CA LYS A 42 6.47 15.00 -4.89
C LYS A 42 6.27 14.75 -3.39
N ILE A 43 7.17 14.00 -2.75
CA ILE A 43 7.17 13.73 -1.31
C ILE A 43 8.20 14.65 -0.66
N ASP A 44 7.74 15.50 0.24
CA ASP A 44 8.57 16.48 0.93
C ASP A 44 9.31 15.88 2.14
N ARG A 45 8.74 14.81 2.73
CA ARG A 45 9.27 14.20 3.96
C ARG A 45 8.86 12.73 4.04
N VAL A 46 9.75 11.88 4.52
CA VAL A 46 9.50 10.45 4.74
C VAL A 46 9.75 10.14 6.21
N ILE A 47 8.80 9.48 6.89
CA ILE A 47 8.88 9.14 8.32
C ILE A 47 8.55 7.66 8.48
N VAL A 48 9.39 6.91 9.20
CA VAL A 48 9.06 5.55 9.64
C VAL A 48 8.32 5.62 10.98
N ALA A 49 7.11 5.05 11.03
CA ALA A 49 6.29 4.98 12.24
C ALA A 49 6.40 3.59 12.88
N THR A 50 6.95 3.49 14.07
CA THR A 50 7.20 2.20 14.72
C THR A 50 6.95 2.23 16.23
N ASP A 51 6.66 1.08 16.80
CA ASP A 51 6.56 0.85 18.26
C ASP A 51 7.82 0.19 18.85
N ASP A 52 8.87 0.01 18.05
CA ASP A 52 10.06 -0.72 18.44
C ASP A 52 11.32 0.14 18.33
N GLN A 53 12.02 0.34 19.44
CA GLN A 53 13.21 1.19 19.52
C GLN A 53 14.34 0.70 18.59
N ARG A 54 14.45 -0.61 18.34
CA ARG A 54 15.46 -1.18 17.43
C ARG A 54 15.23 -0.72 15.98
N ILE A 55 13.97 -0.52 15.58
CA ILE A 55 13.66 0.01 14.25
C ILE A 55 14.00 1.49 14.19
N VAL A 56 13.75 2.27 15.26
CA VAL A 56 14.16 3.68 15.34
C VAL A 56 15.67 3.80 15.13
N GLU A 57 16.46 3.06 15.92
CA GLU A 57 17.93 3.05 15.83
C GLU A 57 18.44 2.63 14.44
N ALA A 58 17.80 1.63 13.83
CA ALA A 58 18.13 1.21 12.48
C ALA A 58 17.88 2.32 11.45
N VAL A 59 16.75 3.03 11.56
CA VAL A 59 16.40 4.14 10.66
C VAL A 59 17.36 5.32 10.84
N GLU A 60 17.67 5.67 12.08
CA GLU A 60 18.64 6.74 12.39
C GLU A 60 20.05 6.41 11.88
N SER A 61 20.44 5.12 11.87
CA SER A 61 21.76 4.68 11.41
C SER A 61 22.03 5.01 9.93
N PHE A 62 20.99 5.09 9.10
CA PHE A 62 21.10 5.55 7.71
C PHE A 62 20.59 6.99 7.49
N LYS A 63 20.46 7.79 8.58
CA LYS A 63 20.00 9.17 8.57
C LYS A 63 18.54 9.33 8.09
N GLY A 64 17.74 8.30 8.22
CA GLY A 64 16.30 8.36 8.03
C GLY A 64 15.62 8.99 9.25
N GLU A 65 14.36 9.38 9.06
CA GLU A 65 13.53 9.89 10.13
C GLU A 65 12.60 8.80 10.65
N ALA A 66 12.56 8.61 11.96
CA ALA A 66 11.65 7.67 12.61
C ALA A 66 10.90 8.35 13.75
N GLN A 67 9.67 7.88 13.99
CA GLN A 67 8.86 8.31 15.09
C GLN A 67 8.33 7.13 15.88
N LEU A 68 8.62 7.12 17.19
CA LEU A 68 8.06 6.13 18.10
C LEU A 68 6.57 6.40 18.31
N THR A 69 5.77 5.36 18.18
CA THR A 69 4.32 5.36 18.30
C THR A 69 3.86 4.35 19.34
N ARG A 70 2.61 4.43 19.77
CA ARG A 70 2.02 3.44 20.68
C ARG A 70 2.07 2.03 20.04
N ALA A 71 2.18 1.01 20.89
CA ALA A 71 2.22 -0.39 20.46
C ALA A 71 0.82 -0.98 20.17
N ASP A 72 -0.23 -0.39 20.75
CA ASP A 72 -1.60 -0.91 20.77
C ASP A 72 -2.47 -0.50 19.58
N HIS A 73 -1.89 0.14 18.56
CA HIS A 73 -2.62 0.48 17.33
C HIS A 73 -3.18 -0.76 16.64
N ARG A 74 -4.46 -0.72 16.31
CA ARG A 74 -5.18 -1.80 15.63
C ARG A 74 -4.75 -1.98 14.18
N SER A 75 -4.37 -0.89 13.51
CA SER A 75 -4.02 -0.89 12.07
C SER A 75 -2.79 -0.04 11.76
N GLY A 76 -2.25 -0.21 10.55
CA GLY A 76 -1.22 0.68 10.00
C GLY A 76 -1.74 2.11 9.86
N THR A 77 -2.99 2.29 9.45
CA THR A 77 -3.62 3.61 9.29
C THR A 77 -3.73 4.36 10.60
N ALA A 78 -4.12 3.69 11.71
CA ALA A 78 -4.16 4.32 13.03
C ALA A 78 -2.76 4.77 13.48
N ARG A 79 -1.70 3.99 13.20
CA ARG A 79 -0.31 4.35 13.48
C ARG A 79 0.14 5.57 12.66
N VAL A 80 -0.23 5.61 11.38
CA VAL A 80 0.01 6.75 10.50
C VAL A 80 -0.71 8.00 11.02
N GLY A 81 -1.95 7.85 11.49
CA GLY A 81 -2.72 8.93 12.09
C GLY A 81 -2.07 9.52 13.33
N GLU A 82 -1.46 8.70 14.21
CA GLU A 82 -0.70 9.20 15.36
C GLU A 82 0.48 10.07 14.93
N VAL A 83 1.23 9.64 13.91
CA VAL A 83 2.34 10.45 13.37
C VAL A 83 1.80 11.75 12.77
N ALA A 84 0.76 11.67 11.93
CA ALA A 84 0.16 12.85 11.30
C ALA A 84 -0.36 13.86 12.32
N ALA A 85 -0.91 13.41 13.45
CA ALA A 85 -1.40 14.29 14.53
C ALA A 85 -0.28 15.08 15.22
N LYS A 86 0.96 14.59 15.17
CA LYS A 86 2.14 15.27 15.75
C LYS A 86 2.79 16.25 14.76
N LEU A 87 2.33 16.25 13.50
CA LEU A 87 2.79 17.15 12.46
C LEU A 87 1.81 18.34 12.32
N SER A 88 2.36 19.52 12.04
CA SER A 88 1.57 20.74 11.81
C SER A 88 1.01 20.77 10.37
N LEU A 89 0.19 19.75 10.01
CA LEU A 89 -0.37 19.61 8.67
C LEU A 89 -1.65 20.45 8.52
N GLN A 90 -1.77 21.08 7.36
CA GLN A 90 -3.00 21.75 6.93
C GLN A 90 -4.01 20.69 6.45
N ASP A 91 -5.29 21.05 6.35
CA ASP A 91 -6.39 20.13 6.01
C ASP A 91 -6.21 19.48 4.64
N ASP A 92 -5.63 20.18 3.68
CA ASP A 92 -5.40 19.74 2.32
C ASP A 92 -4.03 19.09 2.08
N ASP A 93 -3.13 19.06 3.09
CA ASP A 93 -1.87 18.33 2.99
C ASP A 93 -2.12 16.83 2.80
N LEU A 94 -1.20 16.16 2.10
CA LEU A 94 -1.32 14.73 1.80
C LEU A 94 -0.42 13.90 2.71
N ILE A 95 -0.99 12.80 3.22
CA ILE A 95 -0.25 11.76 3.93
C ILE A 95 -0.29 10.49 3.07
N ILE A 96 0.89 10.00 2.69
CA ILE A 96 1.02 8.77 1.92
C ILE A 96 1.40 7.64 2.87
N ASN A 97 0.52 6.66 3.03
CA ASN A 97 0.77 5.45 3.81
C ASN A 97 1.36 4.39 2.87
N VAL A 98 2.65 4.11 3.00
CA VAL A 98 3.36 3.06 2.25
C VAL A 98 3.73 1.94 3.22
N GLN A 99 3.41 0.69 2.87
CA GLN A 99 3.71 -0.43 3.75
C GLN A 99 5.22 -0.66 3.87
N GLY A 100 5.68 -0.98 5.10
CA GLY A 100 7.10 -1.18 5.40
C GLY A 100 7.74 -2.44 4.80
N ASP A 101 6.99 -3.15 3.97
CA ASP A 101 7.38 -4.38 3.27
C ASP A 101 7.34 -4.27 1.73
N GLU A 102 7.25 -3.07 1.20
CA GLU A 102 7.21 -2.81 -0.25
C GLU A 102 8.50 -2.10 -0.75
N PRO A 103 9.67 -2.77 -0.74
CA PRO A 103 10.96 -2.15 -1.09
C PRO A 103 11.08 -1.79 -2.57
N GLU A 104 10.26 -2.40 -3.43
CA GLU A 104 10.28 -2.22 -4.88
C GLU A 104 9.13 -1.33 -5.38
N ILE A 105 8.54 -0.51 -4.50
CA ILE A 105 7.48 0.43 -4.90
C ILE A 105 7.99 1.38 -5.99
N ALA A 106 7.21 1.50 -7.07
CA ALA A 106 7.56 2.35 -8.19
C ALA A 106 7.31 3.83 -7.85
N THR A 107 8.29 4.67 -8.11
CA THR A 107 8.18 6.13 -7.91
C THR A 107 7.03 6.72 -8.74
N GLU A 108 6.85 6.23 -9.96
CA GLU A 108 5.81 6.66 -10.90
C GLU A 108 4.40 6.37 -10.36
N ALA A 109 4.25 5.29 -9.57
CA ALA A 109 2.98 4.95 -8.92
C ALA A 109 2.62 5.98 -7.83
N LEU A 110 3.60 6.36 -7.00
CA LEU A 110 3.44 7.40 -5.98
C LEU A 110 3.16 8.75 -6.62
N ASP A 111 3.91 9.11 -7.66
CA ASP A 111 3.72 10.34 -8.42
C ASP A 111 2.31 10.43 -9.02
N GLY A 112 1.83 9.35 -9.62
CA GLY A 112 0.47 9.25 -10.19
C GLY A 112 -0.61 9.41 -9.12
N LEU A 113 -0.44 8.74 -7.97
CA LEU A 113 -1.38 8.81 -6.85
C LEU A 113 -1.47 10.24 -6.29
N ILE A 114 -0.32 10.88 -6.02
CA ILE A 114 -0.25 12.25 -5.49
C ILE A 114 -0.87 13.24 -6.50
N THR A 115 -0.54 13.10 -7.78
CA THR A 115 -1.11 13.95 -8.84
C THR A 115 -2.62 13.82 -8.87
N ARG A 116 -3.14 12.58 -8.87
CA ARG A 116 -4.58 12.35 -8.92
C ARG A 116 -5.32 12.89 -7.71
N MET A 117 -4.73 12.77 -6.51
CA MET A 117 -5.29 13.36 -5.29
C MET A 117 -5.35 14.90 -5.36
N ARG A 118 -4.31 15.52 -5.90
CA ARG A 118 -4.26 16.98 -6.10
C ARG A 118 -5.30 17.46 -7.11
N GLU A 119 -5.47 16.74 -8.24
CA GLU A 119 -6.49 17.03 -9.26
C GLU A 119 -7.93 16.92 -8.72
N LYS A 120 -8.20 15.93 -7.88
CA LYS A 120 -9.53 15.73 -7.29
C LYS A 120 -9.89 16.80 -6.25
N GLY A 121 -8.91 17.45 -5.66
CA GLY A 121 -9.17 18.48 -4.65
C GLY A 121 -10.03 17.92 -3.52
N ASP A 122 -10.91 18.73 -2.98
CA ASP A 122 -11.77 18.36 -1.84
C ASP A 122 -12.86 17.32 -2.19
N SER A 123 -13.05 17.01 -3.48
CA SER A 123 -14.02 16.00 -3.90
C SER A 123 -13.63 14.56 -3.54
N CYS A 124 -12.37 14.32 -3.13
CA CYS A 124 -11.90 13.00 -2.73
C CYS A 124 -10.81 13.09 -1.67
N GLY A 125 -11.07 12.49 -0.51
CA GLY A 125 -10.15 12.51 0.63
C GLY A 125 -9.20 11.32 0.70
N ILE A 126 -9.45 10.24 -0.07
CA ILE A 126 -8.69 9.00 -0.01
C ILE A 126 -8.34 8.54 -1.43
N GLY A 127 -7.09 8.16 -1.64
CA GLY A 127 -6.62 7.53 -2.87
C GLY A 127 -5.90 6.23 -2.57
N THR A 128 -5.92 5.31 -3.54
CA THR A 128 -5.17 4.05 -3.49
C THR A 128 -4.74 3.62 -4.88
N LEU A 129 -3.96 2.53 -4.94
CA LEU A 129 -3.41 1.98 -6.17
C LEU A 129 -4.06 0.64 -6.51
N ALA A 130 -4.15 0.33 -7.81
CA ALA A 130 -4.46 -1.01 -8.28
C ALA A 130 -3.73 -1.31 -9.59
N ALA A 131 -3.43 -2.59 -9.83
CA ALA A 131 -2.85 -3.07 -11.07
C ALA A 131 -3.71 -4.18 -11.67
N PRO A 132 -3.74 -4.36 -12.99
CA PRO A 132 -4.32 -5.57 -13.57
C PRO A 132 -3.49 -6.79 -13.13
N PHE A 133 -4.14 -7.94 -12.95
CA PHE A 133 -3.39 -9.19 -12.85
C PHE A 133 -2.72 -9.50 -14.17
N ASP A 134 -1.59 -10.22 -14.13
CA ASP A 134 -0.86 -10.62 -15.32
C ASP A 134 -1.57 -11.77 -16.03
N ASP A 135 -1.85 -11.64 -17.33
CA ASP A 135 -2.48 -12.69 -18.14
C ASP A 135 -1.62 -13.94 -18.32
N SER A 136 -0.31 -13.83 -18.13
CA SER A 136 0.62 -14.96 -18.04
C SER A 136 0.64 -15.63 -16.66
N GLY A 137 0.02 -14.98 -15.66
CA GLY A 137 -0.02 -15.44 -14.28
C GLY A 137 -1.00 -16.58 -14.02
N PRO A 138 -1.04 -17.07 -12.78
CA PRO A 138 -1.90 -18.19 -12.40
C PRO A 138 -3.38 -17.80 -12.47
N ARG A 139 -4.23 -18.73 -12.93
CA ARG A 139 -5.70 -18.59 -12.97
C ARG A 139 -6.39 -19.07 -11.70
N ALA A 140 -5.67 -19.84 -10.89
CA ALA A 140 -6.13 -20.35 -9.59
C ALA A 140 -4.95 -20.53 -8.63
N GLY A 141 -5.22 -20.63 -7.33
CA GLY A 141 -4.19 -20.75 -6.30
C GLY A 141 -3.49 -19.40 -5.99
N PRO A 142 -2.31 -19.43 -5.35
CA PRO A 142 -1.60 -18.25 -4.92
C PRO A 142 -1.34 -17.25 -6.07
N SER A 143 -1.44 -15.97 -5.75
CA SER A 143 -1.22 -14.84 -6.67
C SER A 143 -2.20 -14.77 -7.87
N SER A 144 -3.30 -15.53 -7.85
CA SER A 144 -4.36 -15.47 -8.87
C SER A 144 -5.50 -14.54 -8.43
N PRO A 145 -6.44 -14.18 -9.33
CA PRO A 145 -7.67 -13.50 -8.93
C PRO A 145 -8.53 -14.29 -7.91
N ARG A 146 -8.33 -15.62 -7.81
CA ARG A 146 -9.03 -16.50 -6.85
C ARG A 146 -8.32 -16.59 -5.49
N ASP A 147 -7.10 -16.05 -5.37
CA ASP A 147 -6.40 -16.02 -4.09
C ASP A 147 -7.07 -14.99 -3.15
N PRO A 148 -7.55 -15.39 -1.97
CA PRO A 148 -8.14 -14.48 -1.00
C PRO A 148 -7.11 -13.49 -0.38
N ASN A 149 -5.81 -13.76 -0.50
CA ASN A 149 -4.77 -12.84 -0.07
C ASN A 149 -4.54 -11.72 -1.11
N CYS A 150 -4.93 -11.92 -2.34
CA CYS A 150 -4.95 -10.92 -3.39
C CYS A 150 -6.29 -10.18 -3.35
N VAL A 151 -6.36 -9.02 -2.74
CA VAL A 151 -7.59 -8.21 -2.67
C VAL A 151 -7.92 -7.65 -4.05
N LYS A 152 -9.14 -7.83 -4.51
CA LYS A 152 -9.66 -7.25 -5.76
C LYS A 152 -10.41 -5.96 -5.49
N VAL A 153 -10.37 -5.05 -6.46
CA VAL A 153 -11.17 -3.83 -6.42
C VAL A 153 -11.95 -3.66 -7.72
N VAL A 154 -13.20 -3.24 -7.61
CA VAL A 154 -14.01 -2.79 -8.75
C VAL A 154 -14.19 -1.29 -8.66
N VAL A 155 -14.16 -0.63 -9.82
CA VAL A 155 -14.22 0.83 -9.90
C VAL A 155 -15.31 1.29 -10.89
N ASP A 156 -15.81 2.49 -10.67
CA ASP A 156 -16.69 3.16 -11.60
C ASP A 156 -15.92 3.73 -12.82
N VAL A 157 -16.65 4.40 -13.72
CA VAL A 157 -16.07 5.02 -14.93
C VAL A 157 -15.12 6.19 -14.62
N ASN A 158 -15.20 6.76 -13.41
CA ASN A 158 -14.35 7.86 -12.94
C ASN A 158 -13.14 7.38 -12.16
N GLY A 159 -12.99 6.06 -11.97
CA GLY A 159 -11.94 5.42 -11.19
C GLY A 159 -12.20 5.42 -9.68
N GLN A 160 -13.44 5.68 -9.22
CA GLN A 160 -13.80 5.60 -7.82
C GLN A 160 -14.10 4.15 -7.46
N ALA A 161 -13.60 3.68 -6.32
CA ALA A 161 -13.86 2.33 -5.84
C ALA A 161 -15.34 2.14 -5.53
N LEU A 162 -15.90 1.05 -6.06
CA LEU A 162 -17.25 0.59 -5.74
C LEU A 162 -17.24 -0.43 -4.60
N TYR A 163 -16.25 -1.33 -4.61
CA TYR A 163 -16.06 -2.34 -3.57
C TYR A 163 -14.67 -2.96 -3.62
N PHE A 164 -14.19 -3.45 -2.48
CA PHE A 164 -13.00 -4.29 -2.34
C PHE A 164 -13.40 -5.65 -1.82
N SER A 165 -12.79 -6.73 -2.34
CA SER A 165 -13.12 -8.08 -1.87
C SER A 165 -11.96 -9.06 -1.97
N ARG A 166 -11.93 -10.01 -1.04
CA ARG A 166 -11.09 -11.21 -1.16
C ARG A 166 -11.65 -12.20 -2.18
N SER A 167 -12.95 -12.14 -2.46
CA SER A 167 -13.57 -12.90 -3.54
C SER A 167 -13.21 -12.36 -4.92
N PRO A 168 -13.25 -13.18 -5.98
CA PRO A 168 -13.09 -12.71 -7.36
C PRO A 168 -14.26 -11.81 -7.75
N ILE A 169 -14.04 -10.51 -7.79
CA ILE A 169 -14.98 -9.49 -8.29
C ILE A 169 -14.35 -8.72 -9.44
N PRO A 170 -15.11 -8.41 -10.53
CA PRO A 170 -16.50 -8.81 -10.79
C PRO A 170 -16.65 -10.29 -11.11
N TYR A 171 -17.85 -10.85 -10.91
CA TYR A 171 -18.19 -12.21 -11.38
C TYR A 171 -18.39 -12.21 -12.91
N LEU A 172 -17.59 -12.97 -13.62
CA LEU A 172 -17.69 -13.09 -15.08
C LEU A 172 -18.77 -14.09 -15.47
N ARG A 173 -19.98 -13.62 -15.76
CA ARG A 173 -21.11 -14.49 -16.12
C ARG A 173 -20.84 -15.31 -17.40
N ALA A 174 -20.16 -14.74 -18.39
CA ALA A 174 -19.88 -15.38 -19.66
C ALA A 174 -19.02 -16.66 -19.53
N THR A 175 -18.15 -16.69 -18.53
CA THR A 175 -17.26 -17.85 -18.25
C THR A 175 -17.69 -18.63 -17.01
N ASN A 176 -18.91 -18.39 -16.50
CA ASN A 176 -19.42 -18.97 -15.26
C ASN A 176 -18.45 -18.80 -14.07
N GLY A 177 -17.81 -17.60 -13.98
CA GLY A 177 -16.83 -17.27 -12.94
C GLY A 177 -15.43 -17.85 -13.15
N GLU A 178 -15.18 -18.52 -14.29
CA GLU A 178 -13.83 -18.98 -14.62
C GLU A 178 -12.90 -17.81 -14.94
N VAL A 179 -11.64 -17.92 -14.49
CA VAL A 179 -10.59 -16.95 -14.77
C VAL A 179 -9.97 -17.30 -16.13
N ASP A 180 -10.52 -16.74 -17.20
CA ASP A 180 -10.02 -16.89 -18.57
C ASP A 180 -8.88 -15.90 -18.89
N CYS A 181 -9.01 -14.67 -18.40
CA CYS A 181 -8.11 -13.56 -18.65
C CYS A 181 -7.91 -12.79 -17.33
N PRO A 182 -6.84 -13.09 -16.56
CA PRO A 182 -6.59 -12.49 -15.25
C PRO A 182 -6.62 -10.96 -15.22
N SER A 183 -6.18 -10.26 -16.28
CA SER A 183 -6.16 -8.80 -16.39
C SER A 183 -7.55 -8.13 -16.33
N ARG A 184 -8.64 -8.92 -16.39
CA ARG A 184 -10.01 -8.41 -16.15
C ARG A 184 -10.26 -8.04 -14.69
N TRP A 185 -9.44 -8.53 -13.76
CA TRP A 185 -9.49 -8.16 -12.36
C TRP A 185 -8.41 -7.17 -12.03
N LEU A 186 -8.70 -6.26 -11.11
CA LEU A 186 -7.73 -5.33 -10.56
C LEU A 186 -7.29 -5.82 -9.18
N LEU A 187 -6.00 -6.06 -9.02
CA LEU A 187 -5.33 -6.29 -7.74
C LEU A 187 -5.20 -4.96 -7.03
N HIS A 188 -5.79 -4.83 -5.86
CA HIS A 188 -5.57 -3.69 -4.97
C HIS A 188 -4.16 -3.74 -4.39
N LEU A 189 -3.48 -2.60 -4.39
CA LEU A 189 -2.16 -2.41 -3.80
C LEU A 189 -2.29 -1.55 -2.55
N GLY A 190 -1.79 -2.02 -1.41
CA GLY A 190 -2.03 -1.47 -0.07
C GLY A 190 -1.40 -0.10 0.23
N VAL A 191 -1.16 0.72 -0.78
CA VAL A 191 -0.67 2.09 -0.64
C VAL A 191 -1.84 3.06 -0.66
N TYR A 192 -1.87 3.98 0.30
CA TYR A 192 -2.94 4.96 0.39
C TYR A 192 -2.40 6.39 0.46
N ALA A 193 -3.15 7.31 -0.12
CA ALA A 193 -2.99 8.74 0.08
C ALA A 193 -4.22 9.28 0.79
N PHE A 194 -4.03 10.03 1.84
CA PHE A 194 -5.10 10.67 2.60
C PHE A 194 -4.91 12.18 2.62
N ARG A 195 -6.01 12.94 2.56
CA ARG A 195 -5.99 14.33 3.03
C ARG A 195 -5.90 14.34 4.55
N ALA A 196 -5.17 15.30 5.10
CA ALA A 196 -4.90 15.35 6.54
C ALA A 196 -6.18 15.48 7.37
N ASN A 197 -7.19 16.24 6.92
CA ASN A 197 -8.49 16.33 7.59
C ASN A 197 -9.21 14.98 7.62
N VAL A 198 -9.22 14.26 6.48
CA VAL A 198 -9.88 12.95 6.37
C VAL A 198 -9.14 11.89 7.21
N LEU A 199 -7.81 11.86 7.17
CA LEU A 199 -7.05 10.93 8.03
C LEU A 199 -7.33 11.17 9.52
N ARG A 200 -7.39 12.44 9.95
CA ARG A 200 -7.75 12.78 11.34
C ARG A 200 -9.13 12.28 11.71
N GLU A 201 -10.11 12.40 10.81
CA GLU A 201 -11.46 11.88 11.03
C GLU A 201 -11.46 10.36 11.14
N LEU A 202 -10.84 9.66 10.19
CA LEU A 202 -10.75 8.19 10.15
C LEU A 202 -10.01 7.58 11.34
N THR A 203 -9.05 8.32 11.93
CA THR A 203 -8.23 7.82 13.05
C THR A 203 -8.64 8.40 14.40
N SER A 204 -9.66 9.25 14.42
CA SER A 204 -10.26 9.72 15.68
C SER A 204 -10.75 8.52 16.50
N ASN A 205 -10.48 8.52 17.82
CA ASN A 205 -10.82 7.41 18.72
C ASN A 205 -10.28 6.04 18.23
N ASP A 206 -9.04 6.00 17.74
CA ASP A 206 -8.41 4.81 17.14
C ASP A 206 -9.23 4.19 15.98
N GLY A 207 -9.99 5.01 15.26
CA GLY A 207 -10.80 4.60 14.12
C GLY A 207 -12.16 4.00 14.48
N GLY A 208 -12.52 3.95 15.76
CA GLY A 208 -13.79 3.38 16.21
C GLY A 208 -13.86 1.84 16.08
N PRO A 209 -15.03 1.23 16.28
CA PRO A 209 -15.24 -0.20 16.08
C PRO A 209 -15.18 -0.52 14.57
N PRO A 210 -14.76 -1.75 14.20
CA PRO A 210 -14.85 -2.20 12.81
C PRO A 210 -16.29 -2.20 12.32
N SER A 211 -16.47 -1.93 11.03
CA SER A 211 -17.78 -2.00 10.38
C SER A 211 -18.12 -3.44 9.95
N PRO A 212 -19.40 -3.76 9.66
CA PRO A 212 -19.80 -5.11 9.27
C PRO A 212 -19.05 -5.66 8.05
N LEU A 213 -18.79 -4.83 7.03
CA LEU A 213 -18.03 -5.26 5.84
C LEU A 213 -16.54 -5.40 6.14
N GLU A 214 -15.98 -4.51 6.96
CA GLU A 214 -14.59 -4.63 7.43
C GLU A 214 -14.39 -5.94 8.20
N GLU A 215 -15.30 -6.29 9.10
CA GLU A 215 -15.21 -7.56 9.84
C GLU A 215 -15.30 -8.77 8.92
N ALA A 216 -16.26 -8.76 7.97
CA ALA A 216 -16.52 -9.87 7.07
C ALA A 216 -15.33 -10.18 6.16
N GLU A 217 -14.69 -9.14 5.59
CA GLU A 217 -13.59 -9.29 4.63
C GLU A 217 -12.21 -9.08 5.29
N SER A 218 -12.15 -8.60 6.54
CA SER A 218 -10.91 -8.13 7.20
C SER A 218 -10.16 -7.13 6.33
N LEU A 219 -10.89 -6.10 5.85
CA LEU A 219 -10.40 -5.04 4.95
C LEU A 219 -10.83 -3.67 5.50
N GLU A 220 -9.89 -2.93 6.09
CA GLU A 220 -10.13 -1.63 6.73
C GLU A 220 -10.79 -0.60 5.78
N GLN A 221 -10.43 -0.62 4.50
CA GLN A 221 -10.97 0.32 3.50
C GLN A 221 -12.47 0.15 3.22
N LEU A 222 -13.07 -0.98 3.58
CA LEU A 222 -14.51 -1.17 3.47
C LEU A 222 -15.26 -0.31 4.47
N ARG A 223 -14.73 -0.13 5.69
CA ARG A 223 -15.29 0.81 6.67
C ARG A 223 -15.37 2.23 6.11
N TRP A 224 -14.33 2.67 5.41
CA TRP A 224 -14.34 4.02 4.82
C TRP A 224 -15.45 4.16 3.78
N LEU A 225 -15.66 3.15 2.91
CA LEU A 225 -16.76 3.14 1.96
C LEU A 225 -18.13 3.12 2.65
N GLU A 226 -18.30 2.32 3.72
CA GLU A 226 -19.55 2.27 4.50
C GLU A 226 -19.87 3.61 5.17
N TYR A 227 -18.86 4.38 5.56
CA TYR A 227 -19.03 5.73 6.11
C TYR A 227 -19.15 6.82 5.04
N GLY A 228 -19.19 6.44 3.76
CA GLY A 228 -19.42 7.35 2.64
C GLY A 228 -18.17 8.11 2.17
N PHE A 229 -16.97 7.72 2.60
CA PHE A 229 -15.73 8.31 2.08
C PHE A 229 -15.42 7.76 0.68
N PRO A 230 -15.38 8.61 -0.35
CA PRO A 230 -14.98 8.16 -1.69
C PRO A 230 -13.50 7.82 -1.72
N VAL A 231 -13.17 6.69 -2.34
CA VAL A 231 -11.80 6.23 -2.55
C VAL A 231 -11.48 6.23 -4.04
N ILE A 232 -10.55 7.09 -4.48
CA ILE A 232 -10.10 7.08 -5.88
C ILE A 232 -9.03 6.02 -6.07
N VAL A 233 -9.14 5.23 -7.14
CA VAL A 233 -8.18 4.17 -7.49
C VAL A 233 -7.36 4.62 -8.70
N VAL A 234 -6.07 4.73 -8.53
CA VAL A 234 -5.13 5.00 -9.62
C VAL A 234 -4.58 3.67 -10.13
N ARG A 235 -4.76 3.43 -11.43
CA ARG A 235 -4.27 2.21 -12.08
C ARG A 235 -2.80 2.37 -12.44
N VAL A 236 -2.00 1.37 -12.06
CA VAL A 236 -0.60 1.24 -12.45
C VAL A 236 -0.44 0.06 -13.40
N GLY A 237 0.63 0.04 -14.20
CA GLY A 237 0.83 -0.98 -15.23
C GLY A 237 1.09 -2.38 -14.65
N HIS A 238 1.80 -2.45 -13.54
CA HIS A 238 2.21 -3.71 -12.91
C HIS A 238 2.14 -3.61 -11.39
N PRO A 239 1.82 -4.72 -10.69
CA PRO A 239 1.92 -4.77 -9.24
C PRO A 239 3.39 -4.75 -8.81
N PHE A 240 3.68 -4.12 -7.67
CA PHE A 240 4.91 -4.33 -6.95
C PHE A 240 4.70 -5.46 -5.92
N VAL A 241 5.81 -6.11 -5.56
CA VAL A 241 5.77 -7.32 -4.72
C VAL A 241 6.08 -6.94 -3.29
N GLY A 242 5.11 -7.11 -2.40
CA GLY A 242 5.34 -7.06 -0.97
C GLY A 242 6.16 -8.26 -0.48
N ILE A 243 6.92 -8.05 0.57
CA ILE A 243 7.70 -9.10 1.23
C ILE A 243 6.96 -9.53 2.48
N ASP A 244 6.32 -10.69 2.44
CA ASP A 244 5.53 -11.22 3.54
C ASP A 244 6.21 -12.37 4.28
N THR A 245 7.00 -13.15 3.57
CA THR A 245 7.66 -14.38 4.06
C THR A 245 9.18 -14.30 3.93
N PRO A 246 9.95 -15.16 4.63
CA PRO A 246 11.39 -15.30 4.39
C PRO A 246 11.73 -15.66 2.95
N GLU A 247 10.88 -16.43 2.25
CA GLU A 247 11.05 -16.82 0.86
C GLU A 247 10.92 -15.61 -0.08
N ASP A 248 9.93 -14.73 0.15
CA ASP A 248 9.79 -13.46 -0.59
C ASP A 248 11.03 -12.60 -0.40
N TYR A 249 11.55 -12.56 0.83
CA TYR A 249 12.77 -11.79 1.13
C TYR A 249 14.00 -12.38 0.45
N ALA A 250 14.17 -13.69 0.40
CA ALA A 250 15.27 -14.33 -0.31
C ALA A 250 15.22 -13.99 -1.81
N ALA A 251 14.03 -14.07 -2.42
CA ALA A 251 13.84 -13.69 -3.82
C ALA A 251 14.13 -12.20 -4.07
N PHE A 252 13.81 -11.32 -3.12
CA PHE A 252 14.17 -9.89 -3.19
C PHE A 252 15.69 -9.70 -3.11
N VAL A 253 16.40 -10.42 -2.22
CA VAL A 253 17.86 -10.35 -2.10
C VAL A 253 18.54 -10.73 -3.41
N GLU A 254 18.08 -11.79 -4.07
CA GLU A 254 18.61 -12.21 -5.37
C GLU A 254 18.41 -11.12 -6.45
N ARG A 255 17.20 -10.52 -6.51
CA ARG A 255 16.93 -9.40 -7.44
C ARG A 255 17.79 -8.18 -7.15
N ALA A 256 17.96 -7.83 -5.89
CA ALA A 256 18.78 -6.70 -5.47
C ALA A 256 20.26 -6.89 -5.83
N ALA A 257 20.79 -8.13 -5.71
CA ALA A 257 22.16 -8.47 -6.07
C ALA A 257 22.43 -8.38 -7.57
N THR A 258 21.42 -8.72 -8.40
CA THR A 258 21.56 -8.71 -9.88
C THR A 258 21.27 -7.34 -10.51
N GLY A 259 20.82 -6.36 -9.72
CA GLY A 259 20.32 -5.08 -10.24
C GLY A 259 19.05 -5.21 -11.08
N ALA A 260 18.48 -6.40 -11.14
CA ALA A 260 17.25 -6.69 -11.87
C ALA A 260 16.05 -6.17 -11.09
N LYS A 261 15.60 -4.95 -11.39
CA LYS A 261 14.21 -4.57 -11.09
C LYS A 261 13.30 -5.57 -11.81
N ARG A 262 12.26 -6.05 -11.17
CA ARG A 262 11.18 -6.77 -11.87
C ARG A 262 10.52 -5.77 -12.84
N VAL A 263 11.11 -5.64 -14.01
CA VAL A 263 10.39 -5.12 -15.16
C VAL A 263 9.37 -6.21 -15.47
N GLY A 264 8.08 -5.91 -15.37
CA GLY A 264 7.03 -6.83 -15.79
C GLY A 264 7.39 -7.35 -17.16
N GLN A 265 7.48 -8.67 -17.32
CA GLN A 265 7.67 -9.31 -18.61
C GLN A 265 6.48 -8.94 -19.50
N GLY A 266 6.66 -7.93 -20.33
CA GLY A 266 5.61 -7.39 -21.18
C GLY A 266 6.15 -6.29 -22.08
N GLN A 267 7.32 -6.50 -22.70
CA GLN A 267 7.63 -5.79 -23.93
C GLN A 267 6.87 -6.51 -25.07
N SER A 268 5.59 -6.18 -25.24
CA SER A 268 4.94 -6.33 -26.52
C SER A 268 5.69 -5.46 -27.52
N LYS A 269 6.44 -6.09 -28.42
CA LYS A 269 6.80 -5.46 -29.68
C LYS A 269 5.49 -5.14 -30.39
N ALA A 270 5.15 -3.86 -30.47
CA ALA A 270 4.15 -3.39 -31.41
C ALA A 270 4.76 -3.46 -32.83
N PRO A 271 3.97 -3.83 -33.87
CA PRO A 271 4.41 -3.78 -35.26
C PRO A 271 4.56 -2.35 -35.77
#